data_fe42aba6e21bca0bdb7023f4b49dca46
#
_entry.id   fe42aba6e21bca0bdb7023f4b49dca46
#
_cell.length_a   1.000
_cell.length_b   1.000
_cell.length_c   1.000
_cell.angle_alpha   90.00
_cell.angle_beta   90.00
_cell.angle_gamma   90.00
#
_symmetry.space_group_name_H-M   'P 1'
#
loop_
_entity.id
_entity.type
_entity.pdbx_description
1 polymer ?
#
loop_
_entity_poly.entity_id
_entity_poly.type
_entity_poly.pdbx_seq_one_letter_code
_entity_poly.pdbx_strand_id
1 'polypeptide(L)'
;MAKSGKNSDNASEPKKPAPSSRTNGPAGGARVPKGRVPVASDLPNRSRRFLGRGPTPATEALSKSSNEPGDALAEATATTSSKKKYAYGGGALILVFIGAQLVSSVVFGLVQSQTSYDFTAPAGIGAAVGQASSQFASGQMLAVSVPPPLWLTALMQIPLWLGLGAAPIWFAIKKGKGVVADLGLRMKPIDVPVGLAIGVACQLILVPVVYFLLRPLLGVNDVSAAARELTDRASDPLSIVLVFLIVGIGAPVAEEIYFRGMAQRIFGRRLGPWAAIFAAAAFFASTHLQPLQFPALLLFGVILGFMAWRSGRIGPAIWAHVGFNVVAAAGLLFQFGPT
;
A
#
# COMPACT_ATOMS: atom_id res chain seq x y z
N MET A 1 32.22 -56.52 32.75
CA MET A 1 31.23 -56.98 33.75
C MET A 1 29.98 -56.21 33.44
N ALA A 2 29.01 -56.73 32.63
CA ALA A 2 27.87 -57.55 33.05
C ALA A 2 26.90 -56.72 33.90
N LYS A 3 25.67 -56.46 33.44
CA LYS A 3 24.50 -57.23 33.05
C LYS A 3 23.45 -56.24 32.57
N SER A 4 22.79 -56.31 31.40
CA SER A 4 21.66 -57.24 31.11
C SER A 4 20.37 -56.91 31.88
N GLY A 5 19.35 -56.54 31.22
CA GLY A 5 17.96 -56.49 31.68
C GLY A 5 17.01 -56.18 30.51
N LYS A 6 16.50 -57.21 29.83
CA LYS A 6 15.34 -57.27 28.92
C LYS A 6 14.04 -57.22 29.74
N ASN A 7 13.00 -56.62 29.19
CA ASN A 7 11.60 -57.08 29.08
C ASN A 7 10.82 -56.05 28.33
N SER A 8 10.33 -56.31 27.12
CA SER A 8 9.22 -57.17 26.61
C SER A 8 7.83 -56.71 27.02
N ASP A 9 7.11 -56.38 25.94
CA ASP A 9 5.68 -56.58 25.70
C ASP A 9 4.63 -55.73 26.42
N ASN A 10 3.87 -54.89 25.69
CA ASN A 10 2.51 -55.33 25.37
C ASN A 10 1.84 -54.37 24.37
N ALA A 11 1.31 -54.96 23.30
CA ALA A 11 0.42 -54.37 22.35
C ALA A 11 -1.01 -54.28 22.92
N SER A 12 -1.73 -53.21 22.63
CA SER A 12 -3.19 -53.27 22.58
C SER A 12 -3.75 -52.17 21.66
N GLU A 13 -4.19 -52.64 20.50
CA GLU A 13 -5.14 -51.98 19.59
C GLU A 13 -6.50 -51.80 20.28
N PRO A 14 -7.23 -50.72 20.04
CA PRO A 14 -8.68 -50.76 20.23
C PRO A 14 -9.43 -50.61 18.90
N LYS A 15 -10.30 -51.56 18.73
CA LYS A 15 -11.41 -51.87 17.88
C LYS A 15 -12.22 -50.69 17.36
N LYS A 16 -12.54 -50.80 16.04
CA LYS A 16 -13.70 -50.21 15.37
C LYS A 16 -15.02 -50.66 16.02
N PRO A 17 -16.04 -49.83 16.04
CA PRO A 17 -17.44 -50.30 16.01
C PRO A 17 -18.05 -50.14 14.63
N ALA A 18 -18.81 -51.16 14.24
CA ALA A 18 -19.60 -51.30 13.03
C ALA A 18 -21.02 -50.71 13.21
N PRO A 19 -21.86 -50.66 12.12
CA PRO A 19 -22.98 -49.76 11.97
C PRO A 19 -24.33 -50.38 12.45
N SER A 20 -25.27 -49.54 12.87
CA SER A 20 -26.66 -49.93 13.05
C SER A 20 -27.62 -49.03 12.24
N SER A 21 -28.22 -49.60 11.28
CA SER A 21 -29.61 -49.90 10.94
C SER A 21 -30.66 -48.73 10.94
N ARG A 22 -31.13 -48.55 9.76
CA ARG A 22 -32.44 -48.15 9.25
C ARG A 22 -33.60 -48.04 10.28
N THR A 23 -34.36 -46.91 10.14
CA THR A 23 -35.82 -46.97 10.17
C THR A 23 -36.43 -45.96 9.17
N ASN A 24 -37.53 -46.43 8.56
CA ASN A 24 -38.29 -45.89 7.48
C ASN A 24 -39.19 -44.69 7.87
N GLY A 25 -39.46 -43.86 6.88
CA GLY A 25 -40.33 -42.81 6.49
C GLY A 25 -41.66 -42.57 7.23
N PRO A 26 -42.57 -41.68 6.79
CA PRO A 26 -43.01 -41.60 5.41
C PRO A 26 -43.18 -40.16 4.81
N ALA A 27 -43.50 -40.22 3.55
CA ALA A 27 -43.90 -39.27 2.54
C ALA A 27 -44.82 -38.11 2.96
N GLY A 28 -44.63 -36.95 2.29
CA GLY A 28 -45.58 -35.86 2.25
C GLY A 28 -45.08 -34.79 1.30
N GLY A 29 -45.47 -34.89 0.03
CA GLY A 29 -45.06 -33.99 -1.03
C GLY A 29 -45.76 -32.64 -0.99
N ALA A 30 -45.04 -31.63 -1.43
CA ALA A 30 -45.62 -30.46 -2.08
C ALA A 30 -44.62 -29.92 -3.08
N ARG A 31 -44.83 -30.23 -4.34
CA ARG A 31 -44.16 -29.58 -5.48
C ARG A 31 -44.69 -28.15 -5.59
N VAL A 32 -43.79 -27.18 -5.44
CA VAL A 32 -44.06 -25.81 -5.85
C VAL A 32 -43.81 -25.71 -7.36
N PRO A 33 -44.76 -25.21 -8.17
CA PRO A 33 -44.56 -25.06 -9.60
C PRO A 33 -43.65 -23.85 -9.87
N LYS A 34 -42.67 -24.07 -10.70
CA LYS A 34 -41.83 -23.01 -11.29
C LYS A 34 -42.72 -22.10 -12.14
N GLY A 35 -42.99 -20.90 -11.65
CA GLY A 35 -43.60 -19.83 -12.42
C GLY A 35 -42.66 -19.37 -13.52
N ARG A 36 -43.10 -19.56 -14.76
CA ARG A 36 -42.47 -19.04 -15.97
C ARG A 36 -42.66 -17.53 -16.01
N VAL A 37 -41.60 -16.77 -16.11
CA VAL A 37 -41.66 -15.33 -16.36
C VAL A 37 -42.17 -15.11 -17.77
N PRO A 38 -43.22 -14.30 -18.00
CA PRO A 38 -43.74 -14.05 -19.35
C PRO A 38 -42.74 -13.19 -20.13
N VAL A 39 -42.46 -13.61 -21.36
CA VAL A 39 -41.68 -12.84 -22.33
C VAL A 39 -42.59 -11.79 -22.96
N ALA A 40 -42.06 -10.63 -23.25
CA ALA A 40 -42.79 -9.43 -23.72
C ALA A 40 -43.52 -9.56 -25.09
N SER A 41 -43.61 -10.79 -25.66
CA SER A 41 -44.34 -11.10 -26.89
C SER A 41 -45.84 -11.46 -26.69
N ASP A 42 -46.32 -11.61 -25.46
CA ASP A 42 -47.66 -12.18 -25.21
C ASP A 42 -48.75 -11.15 -24.83
N LEU A 43 -48.50 -9.88 -25.13
CA LEU A 43 -49.55 -8.86 -24.94
C LEU A 43 -50.35 -8.64 -26.24
N PRO A 44 -51.68 -8.75 -26.21
CA PRO A 44 -52.51 -8.57 -27.39
C PRO A 44 -52.54 -7.10 -27.83
N ASN A 45 -52.24 -6.91 -29.11
CA ASN A 45 -52.29 -5.65 -29.84
C ASN A 45 -53.76 -5.16 -29.91
N ARG A 46 -54.15 -4.24 -29.04
CA ARG A 46 -55.37 -3.45 -29.19
C ARG A 46 -55.04 -2.04 -29.66
N SER A 47 -54.66 -1.97 -30.93
CA SER A 47 -54.78 -0.73 -31.69
C SER A 47 -56.19 -0.66 -32.24
N ARG A 48 -56.98 0.34 -31.85
CA ARG A 48 -57.92 1.00 -32.77
C ARG A 48 -58.54 2.26 -32.17
N ARG A 49 -58.23 3.36 -32.83
CA ARG A 49 -59.06 4.52 -33.11
C ARG A 49 -59.63 5.31 -31.94
N PHE A 50 -58.94 6.40 -31.62
CA PHE A 50 -59.65 7.66 -31.46
C PHE A 50 -58.97 8.71 -32.31
N LEU A 51 -59.67 9.11 -33.35
CA LEU A 51 -59.39 10.25 -34.21
C LEU A 51 -59.76 11.53 -33.45
N GLY A 52 -58.87 12.52 -33.47
CA GLY A 52 -59.25 13.89 -33.51
C GLY A 52 -59.21 14.70 -32.23
N ARG A 53 -58.18 15.41 -32.12
CA ARG A 53 -57.98 16.87 -31.85
C ARG A 53 -56.56 17.06 -31.35
N GLY A 54 -55.74 17.72 -32.17
CA GLY A 54 -54.43 18.19 -31.74
C GLY A 54 -54.56 19.16 -30.57
N PRO A 55 -53.53 19.27 -29.72
CA PRO A 55 -53.56 20.20 -28.59
C PRO A 55 -53.74 21.63 -29.09
N THR A 56 -54.66 22.36 -28.45
CA THR A 56 -54.85 23.79 -28.69
C THR A 56 -53.59 24.57 -28.24
N PRO A 57 -53.31 25.76 -28.87
CA PRO A 57 -52.12 26.55 -28.54
C PRO A 57 -51.97 26.92 -27.06
N ALA A 58 -53.08 26.91 -26.30
CA ALA A 58 -53.10 27.16 -24.85
C ALA A 58 -52.53 26.01 -24.02
N THR A 59 -52.64 24.74 -24.49
CA THR A 59 -52.06 23.57 -23.82
C THR A 59 -50.54 23.43 -24.06
N GLU A 60 -50.05 23.97 -25.19
CA GLU A 60 -48.63 23.96 -25.51
C GLU A 60 -47.84 25.05 -24.72
N ALA A 61 -48.52 26.17 -24.39
CA ALA A 61 -47.96 27.22 -23.54
C ALA A 61 -47.89 26.80 -22.05
N LEU A 62 -48.77 25.93 -21.56
CA LEU A 62 -48.76 25.43 -20.20
C LEU A 62 -47.74 24.27 -19.96
N SER A 63 -47.38 23.52 -21.04
CA SER A 63 -46.35 22.49 -20.95
C SER A 63 -44.90 23.01 -20.94
N LYS A 64 -44.68 24.27 -21.30
CA LYS A 64 -43.37 24.94 -21.29
C LYS A 64 -43.05 25.72 -20.01
N SER A 65 -43.98 25.76 -19.06
CA SER A 65 -43.86 26.59 -17.84
C SER A 65 -43.76 25.77 -16.54
N SER A 66 -43.52 24.48 -16.58
CA SER A 66 -43.27 23.68 -15.38
C SER A 66 -41.75 23.44 -15.20
N ASN A 67 -40.98 24.52 -15.11
CA ASN A 67 -39.72 24.46 -14.38
C ASN A 67 -40.08 24.50 -12.88
N GLU A 68 -40.35 23.36 -12.28
CA GLU A 68 -40.43 23.27 -10.82
C GLU A 68 -39.14 23.76 -10.19
N PRO A 69 -39.17 24.52 -9.07
CA PRO A 69 -37.96 24.94 -8.36
C PRO A 69 -37.05 23.78 -7.97
N GLY A 70 -37.60 22.55 -7.90
CA GLY A 70 -36.86 21.31 -7.64
C GLY A 70 -35.91 20.91 -8.75
N ASP A 71 -36.31 21.08 -10.03
CA ASP A 71 -35.47 20.69 -11.18
C ASP A 71 -34.30 21.64 -11.37
N ALA A 72 -34.50 22.94 -11.15
CA ALA A 72 -33.42 23.92 -11.18
C ALA A 72 -32.42 23.72 -10.03
N LEU A 73 -32.89 23.28 -8.87
CA LEU A 73 -32.03 22.95 -7.73
C LEU A 73 -31.26 21.63 -7.96
N ALA A 74 -31.93 20.65 -8.57
CA ALA A 74 -31.31 19.37 -8.94
C ALA A 74 -30.27 19.55 -10.05
N GLU A 75 -30.54 20.39 -11.04
CA GLU A 75 -29.60 20.72 -12.12
C GLU A 75 -28.45 21.60 -11.63
N ALA A 76 -28.70 22.55 -10.73
CA ALA A 76 -27.66 23.35 -10.07
C ALA A 76 -26.79 22.49 -9.13
N THR A 77 -27.36 21.53 -8.40
CA THR A 77 -26.59 20.58 -7.57
C THR A 77 -25.85 19.54 -8.41
N ALA A 78 -26.41 19.05 -9.52
CA ALA A 78 -25.76 18.17 -10.47
C ALA A 78 -24.60 18.86 -11.20
N THR A 79 -24.77 20.12 -11.63
CA THR A 79 -23.70 20.92 -12.25
C THR A 79 -22.62 21.34 -11.26
N THR A 80 -22.93 21.56 -9.98
CA THR A 80 -21.93 21.86 -8.94
C THR A 80 -21.18 20.60 -8.52
N SER A 81 -21.84 19.43 -8.50
CA SER A 81 -21.20 18.13 -8.23
C SER A 81 -20.28 17.67 -9.37
N SER A 82 -20.59 18.03 -10.64
CA SER A 82 -19.79 17.66 -11.81
C SER A 82 -18.47 18.44 -11.94
N LYS A 83 -18.31 19.58 -11.28
CA LYS A 83 -17.16 20.49 -11.47
C LYS A 83 -16.03 20.36 -10.44
N LYS A 84 -16.13 19.52 -9.42
CA LYS A 84 -14.94 19.17 -8.62
C LYS A 84 -14.12 18.09 -9.34
N LYS A 85 -13.65 18.40 -10.55
CA LYS A 85 -12.49 17.72 -11.15
C LYS A 85 -11.35 17.86 -10.16
N TYR A 86 -10.65 16.75 -9.87
CA TYR A 86 -9.49 16.72 -8.99
C TYR A 86 -8.61 17.95 -9.19
N ALA A 87 -8.52 18.82 -8.17
CA ALA A 87 -7.83 20.09 -8.27
C ALA A 87 -6.29 19.94 -8.24
N TYR A 88 -5.77 18.72 -8.09
CA TYR A 88 -4.34 18.44 -8.10
C TYR A 88 -4.01 17.22 -8.99
N GLY A 89 -2.83 17.24 -9.59
CA GLY A 89 -2.36 16.23 -10.55
C GLY A 89 -0.85 16.03 -10.46
N GLY A 90 -0.21 15.71 -11.60
CA GLY A 90 1.22 15.42 -11.67
C GLY A 90 2.12 16.53 -11.10
N GLY A 91 1.74 17.80 -11.27
CA GLY A 91 2.49 18.92 -10.66
C GLY A 91 2.52 18.87 -9.13
N ALA A 92 1.38 18.55 -8.50
CA ALA A 92 1.34 18.39 -7.04
C ALA A 92 2.15 17.18 -6.57
N LEU A 93 2.15 16.08 -7.35
CA LEU A 93 2.98 14.92 -7.07
C LEU A 93 4.47 15.28 -7.01
N ILE A 94 4.96 15.95 -8.04
CA ILE A 94 6.36 16.39 -8.12
C ILE A 94 6.68 17.39 -7.01
N LEU A 95 5.81 18.37 -6.78
CA LEU A 95 6.00 19.39 -5.74
C LEU A 95 6.11 18.75 -4.35
N VAL A 96 5.25 17.81 -4.02
CA VAL A 96 5.27 17.10 -2.73
C VAL A 96 6.57 16.32 -2.58
N PHE A 97 6.97 15.56 -3.61
CA PHE A 97 8.18 14.74 -3.54
C PHE A 97 9.43 15.60 -3.42
N ILE A 98 9.64 16.51 -4.36
CA ILE A 98 10.83 17.38 -4.36
C ILE A 98 10.84 18.29 -3.12
N GLY A 99 9.68 18.83 -2.73
CA GLY A 99 9.56 19.66 -1.53
C GLY A 99 9.92 18.88 -0.26
N ALA A 100 9.46 17.64 -0.11
CA ALA A 100 9.79 16.79 1.02
C ALA A 100 11.31 16.51 1.09
N GLN A 101 11.95 16.19 -0.05
CA GLN A 101 13.37 15.97 -0.14
C GLN A 101 14.19 17.24 0.19
N LEU A 102 13.81 18.38 -0.38
CA LEU A 102 14.49 19.64 -0.12
C LEU A 102 14.40 20.06 1.35
N VAL A 103 13.19 20.01 1.95
CA VAL A 103 13.02 20.34 3.38
C VAL A 103 13.83 19.39 4.24
N SER A 104 13.78 18.10 3.97
CA SER A 104 14.57 17.09 4.70
C SER A 104 16.07 17.36 4.57
N SER A 105 16.57 17.66 3.36
CA SER A 105 17.97 17.96 3.11
C SER A 105 18.44 19.24 3.81
N VAL A 106 17.62 20.29 3.84
CA VAL A 106 17.93 21.54 4.55
C VAL A 106 18.01 21.30 6.05
N VAL A 107 17.02 20.60 6.64
CA VAL A 107 17.04 20.26 8.07
C VAL A 107 18.25 19.41 8.42
N PHE A 108 18.55 18.43 7.59
CA PHE A 108 19.73 17.58 7.72
C PHE A 108 21.02 18.39 7.70
N GLY A 109 21.22 19.26 6.70
CA GLY A 109 22.40 20.12 6.58
C GLY A 109 22.56 21.09 7.76
N LEU A 110 21.45 21.66 8.27
CA LEU A 110 21.47 22.52 9.46
C LEU A 110 21.90 21.75 10.71
N VAL A 111 21.37 20.55 10.94
CA VAL A 111 21.76 19.73 12.10
C VAL A 111 23.20 19.27 11.97
N GLN A 112 23.63 18.84 10.78
CA GLN A 112 25.01 18.45 10.52
C GLN A 112 25.99 19.60 10.80
N SER A 113 25.67 20.84 10.43
CA SER A 113 26.52 22.01 10.68
C SER A 113 26.63 22.39 12.16
N GLN A 114 25.75 21.92 13.01
CA GLN A 114 25.75 22.21 14.45
C GLN A 114 26.23 21.03 15.31
N THR A 115 26.58 19.89 14.70
CA THR A 115 26.97 18.67 15.42
C THR A 115 28.29 18.15 14.83
N SER A 116 29.02 17.38 15.65
CA SER A 116 30.22 16.64 15.21
C SER A 116 29.89 15.25 14.65
N TYR A 117 28.61 14.93 14.50
CA TYR A 117 28.19 13.63 13.98
C TYR A 117 28.40 13.54 12.48
N ASP A 118 28.78 12.37 12.03
CA ASP A 118 28.82 12.03 10.62
C ASP A 118 27.49 11.38 10.22
N PHE A 119 26.72 12.10 9.44
CA PHE A 119 25.43 11.64 8.93
C PHE A 119 25.58 10.94 7.55
N THR A 120 26.79 10.61 7.11
CA THR A 120 27.00 9.98 5.79
C THR A 120 26.55 8.54 5.74
N ALA A 121 26.22 7.96 6.89
CA ALA A 121 25.56 6.65 6.94
C ALA A 121 24.18 6.68 6.27
N PRO A 122 23.86 5.71 5.40
CA PRO A 122 22.73 5.79 4.49
C PRO A 122 21.38 5.65 5.20
N ALA A 123 20.68 6.76 5.35
CA ALA A 123 19.29 6.80 5.80
C ALA A 123 18.40 7.41 4.71
N GLY A 124 18.14 6.67 3.62
CA GLY A 124 17.22 7.07 2.55
C GLY A 124 17.79 8.12 1.58
N ILE A 125 16.94 8.61 0.67
CA ILE A 125 17.33 9.51 -0.44
C ILE A 125 17.98 10.81 0.04
N GLY A 126 17.57 11.35 1.18
CA GLY A 126 18.18 12.56 1.76
C GLY A 126 19.66 12.37 2.10
N ALA A 127 20.03 11.18 2.57
CA ALA A 127 21.40 10.84 2.85
C ALA A 127 22.24 10.59 1.59
N ALA A 128 21.66 9.96 0.56
CA ALA A 128 22.36 9.77 -0.72
C ALA A 128 22.63 11.10 -1.42
N VAL A 129 21.70 12.06 -1.37
CA VAL A 129 21.92 13.43 -1.88
C VAL A 129 22.93 14.18 -1.01
N GLY A 130 22.88 13.99 0.33
CA GLY A 130 23.88 14.55 1.26
C GLY A 130 25.27 13.96 1.05
N GLN A 131 25.40 12.65 0.81
CA GLN A 131 26.66 12.00 0.45
C GLN A 131 27.23 12.53 -0.88
N ALA A 132 26.40 12.63 -1.90
CA ALA A 132 26.85 13.15 -3.18
C ALA A 132 27.36 14.60 -3.05
N SER A 133 26.66 15.44 -2.28
CA SER A 133 27.06 16.82 -2.06
C SER A 133 28.28 16.97 -1.15
N SER A 134 28.44 16.10 -0.14
CA SER A 134 29.62 16.14 0.75
C SER A 134 30.89 15.56 0.11
N GLN A 135 30.76 14.53 -0.73
CA GLN A 135 31.89 14.01 -1.51
C GLN A 135 32.41 15.03 -2.54
N PHE A 136 31.54 15.89 -3.06
CA PHE A 136 31.96 17.00 -3.91
C PHE A 136 32.60 18.19 -3.14
N ALA A 137 32.25 18.38 -1.87
CA ALA A 137 32.67 19.53 -1.08
C ALA A 137 33.92 19.30 -0.24
N SER A 138 34.25 18.06 0.10
CA SER A 138 35.32 17.78 1.07
C SER A 138 36.50 17.02 0.47
N GLY A 139 37.41 17.62 -0.19
CA GLY A 139 38.75 17.05 -0.40
C GLY A 139 39.46 16.67 0.91
N GLN A 140 38.77 16.28 1.99
CA GLN A 140 39.37 16.01 3.31
C GLN A 140 39.37 14.51 3.66
N MET A 141 40.56 14.01 3.97
CA MET A 141 40.87 12.70 4.53
C MET A 141 40.30 12.52 5.95
N LEU A 142 39.59 11.39 6.14
CA LEU A 142 39.41 10.56 7.35
C LEU A 142 39.55 11.27 8.72
N ALA A 143 38.55 12.01 9.13
CA ALA A 143 38.24 12.16 10.54
C ALA A 143 37.46 10.89 11.00
N VAL A 144 37.77 10.38 12.20
CA VAL A 144 36.96 9.32 12.83
C VAL A 144 35.54 9.85 12.97
N SER A 145 34.66 9.42 12.08
CA SER A 145 33.30 9.92 12.06
C SER A 145 32.47 9.18 13.11
N VAL A 146 31.86 9.92 14.01
CA VAL A 146 30.95 9.38 15.01
C VAL A 146 29.55 9.40 14.42
N PRO A 147 28.93 8.24 14.17
CA PRO A 147 27.58 8.22 13.64
C PRO A 147 26.60 8.86 14.63
N PRO A 148 25.53 9.53 14.17
CA PRO A 148 24.54 10.11 15.05
C PRO A 148 23.81 9.03 15.85
N PRO A 149 23.39 9.31 17.10
CA PRO A 149 22.59 8.35 17.87
C PRO A 149 21.25 8.09 17.15
N LEU A 150 20.68 6.88 17.32
CA LEU A 150 19.48 6.46 16.58
C LEU A 150 18.27 7.36 16.84
N TRP A 151 18.15 7.95 18.05
CA TRP A 151 17.07 8.92 18.32
C TRP A 151 17.17 10.16 17.42
N LEU A 152 18.37 10.64 17.15
CA LEU A 152 18.59 11.78 16.25
C LEU A 152 18.29 11.37 14.80
N THR A 153 18.71 10.17 14.40
CA THR A 153 18.36 9.59 13.09
C THR A 153 16.84 9.49 12.93
N ALA A 154 16.13 9.05 13.97
CA ALA A 154 14.64 8.99 13.98
C ALA A 154 14.02 10.39 13.80
N LEU A 155 14.53 11.37 14.53
CA LEU A 155 14.08 12.76 14.45
C LEU A 155 14.28 13.34 13.04
N MET A 156 15.39 13.01 12.39
CA MET A 156 15.69 13.47 11.03
C MET A 156 14.78 12.87 9.94
N GLN A 157 14.06 11.78 10.23
CA GLN A 157 13.06 11.23 9.29
C GLN A 157 11.74 12.02 9.29
N ILE A 158 11.46 12.78 10.36
CA ILE A 158 10.17 13.48 10.51
C ILE A 158 9.87 14.43 9.34
N PRO A 159 10.79 15.29 8.88
CA PRO A 159 10.52 16.18 7.75
C PRO A 159 10.11 15.43 6.47
N LEU A 160 10.78 14.31 6.18
CA LEU A 160 10.46 13.47 5.03
C LEU A 160 9.07 12.84 5.17
N TRP A 161 8.75 12.27 6.34
CA TRP A 161 7.45 11.66 6.59
C TRP A 161 6.31 12.68 6.56
N LEU A 162 6.53 13.89 7.09
CA LEU A 162 5.56 14.98 6.97
C LEU A 162 5.35 15.36 5.51
N GLY A 163 6.40 15.42 4.71
CA GLY A 163 6.29 15.69 3.29
C GLY A 163 5.54 14.58 2.54
N LEU A 164 5.93 13.33 2.71
CA LEU A 164 5.32 12.18 2.01
C LEU A 164 3.96 11.77 2.58
N GLY A 165 3.70 12.01 3.86
CA GLY A 165 2.43 11.65 4.52
C GLY A 165 1.46 12.81 4.63
N ALA A 166 1.86 13.89 5.35
CA ALA A 166 0.94 14.98 5.68
C ALA A 166 0.61 15.87 4.48
N ALA A 167 1.55 16.11 3.55
CA ALA A 167 1.27 16.94 2.39
C ALA A 167 0.22 16.32 1.44
N PRO A 168 0.26 15.03 1.05
CA PRO A 168 -0.85 14.39 0.33
C PRO A 168 -2.19 14.48 1.05
N ILE A 169 -2.19 14.29 2.38
CA ILE A 169 -3.40 14.43 3.19
C ILE A 169 -3.94 15.87 3.11
N TRP A 170 -3.08 16.86 3.26
CA TRP A 170 -3.46 18.27 3.11
C TRP A 170 -4.05 18.57 1.73
N PHE A 171 -3.42 18.08 0.65
CA PHE A 171 -3.95 18.24 -0.71
C PHE A 171 -5.33 17.59 -0.85
N ALA A 172 -5.51 16.37 -0.34
CA ALA A 172 -6.79 15.67 -0.38
C ALA A 172 -7.90 16.43 0.36
N ILE A 173 -7.59 17.00 1.52
CA ILE A 173 -8.56 17.76 2.32
C ILE A 173 -8.86 19.13 1.69
N LYS A 174 -7.84 19.89 1.31
CA LYS A 174 -7.99 21.30 0.89
C LYS A 174 -8.31 21.47 -0.58
N LYS A 175 -7.80 20.59 -1.45
CA LYS A 175 -7.92 20.70 -2.89
C LYS A 175 -8.64 19.51 -3.54
N GLY A 176 -8.98 18.48 -2.77
CA GLY A 176 -9.60 17.26 -3.27
C GLY A 176 -11.00 17.02 -2.71
N LYS A 177 -11.38 15.73 -2.72
CA LYS A 177 -12.65 15.20 -2.23
C LYS A 177 -12.53 14.56 -0.84
N GLY A 178 -11.35 14.63 -0.24
CA GLY A 178 -11.03 14.07 1.08
C GLY A 178 -10.15 12.82 1.01
N VAL A 179 -9.56 12.49 2.16
CA VAL A 179 -8.51 11.46 2.27
C VAL A 179 -8.98 10.06 1.86
N VAL A 180 -10.24 9.72 2.12
CA VAL A 180 -10.79 8.41 1.74
C VAL A 180 -11.00 8.32 0.23
N ALA A 181 -11.57 9.37 -0.38
CA ALA A 181 -11.89 9.38 -1.81
C ALA A 181 -10.63 9.51 -2.68
N ASP A 182 -9.70 10.38 -2.30
CA ASP A 182 -8.55 10.72 -3.12
C ASP A 182 -7.33 9.85 -2.86
N LEU A 183 -7.09 9.46 -1.61
CA LEU A 183 -5.94 8.65 -1.22
C LEU A 183 -6.30 7.18 -0.93
N GLY A 184 -7.59 6.87 -0.76
CA GLY A 184 -8.01 5.55 -0.26
C GLY A 184 -7.52 5.28 1.16
N LEU A 185 -7.33 6.32 1.96
CA LEU A 185 -6.87 6.22 3.34
C LEU A 185 -8.00 5.67 4.21
N ARG A 186 -8.16 4.37 4.16
CA ARG A 186 -9.16 3.58 4.88
C ARG A 186 -8.56 2.24 5.26
N MET A 187 -8.83 1.79 6.48
CA MET A 187 -8.40 0.50 7.01
C MET A 187 -9.61 -0.35 7.41
N LYS A 188 -9.46 -1.66 7.33
CA LYS A 188 -10.39 -2.65 7.89
C LYS A 188 -9.57 -3.62 8.77
N PRO A 189 -10.17 -4.22 9.81
CA PRO A 189 -9.43 -5.16 10.69
C PRO A 189 -8.74 -6.29 9.93
N ILE A 190 -9.36 -6.79 8.85
CA ILE A 190 -8.78 -7.84 8.00
C ILE A 190 -7.50 -7.41 7.27
N ASP A 191 -7.27 -6.12 7.10
CA ASP A 191 -6.09 -5.60 6.40
C ASP A 191 -4.80 -5.91 7.17
N VAL A 192 -4.90 -5.98 8.50
CA VAL A 192 -3.76 -6.28 9.38
C VAL A 192 -3.21 -7.68 9.12
N PRO A 193 -3.95 -8.77 9.40
CA PRO A 193 -3.41 -10.11 9.23
C PRO A 193 -3.09 -10.45 7.78
N VAL A 194 -3.92 -10.03 6.82
CA VAL A 194 -3.67 -10.30 5.40
C VAL A 194 -2.47 -9.52 4.90
N GLY A 195 -2.36 -8.24 5.25
CA GLY A 195 -1.21 -7.42 4.87
C GLY A 195 0.09 -8.00 5.47
N LEU A 196 0.14 -8.20 6.78
CA LEU A 196 1.32 -8.76 7.44
C LEU A 196 1.75 -10.09 6.82
N ALA A 197 0.82 -11.03 6.59
CA ALA A 197 1.14 -12.31 5.98
C ALA A 197 1.77 -12.17 4.59
N ILE A 198 1.23 -11.26 3.74
CA ILE A 198 1.79 -11.00 2.42
C ILE A 198 3.17 -10.33 2.52
N GLY A 199 3.34 -9.35 3.41
CA GLY A 199 4.63 -8.69 3.61
C GLY A 199 5.72 -9.65 4.08
N VAL A 200 5.40 -10.47 5.09
CA VAL A 200 6.28 -11.55 5.59
C VAL A 200 6.64 -12.52 4.46
N ALA A 201 5.66 -12.98 3.69
CA ALA A 201 5.89 -13.87 2.55
C ALA A 201 6.77 -13.22 1.47
N CYS A 202 6.58 -11.94 1.19
CA CYS A 202 7.44 -11.21 0.25
C CYS A 202 8.88 -11.14 0.75
N GLN A 203 9.09 -10.84 2.05
CA GLN A 203 10.45 -10.77 2.60
C GLN A 203 11.13 -12.14 2.63
N LEU A 204 10.42 -13.19 3.05
CA LEU A 204 11.03 -14.52 3.25
C LEU A 204 11.05 -15.40 1.99
N ILE A 205 10.25 -15.11 0.98
CA ILE A 205 10.14 -15.93 -0.23
C ILE A 205 10.48 -15.10 -1.49
N LEU A 206 9.77 -13.98 -1.71
CA LEU A 206 9.96 -13.20 -2.95
C LEU A 206 11.39 -12.67 -3.05
N VAL A 207 11.92 -12.04 -1.99
CA VAL A 207 13.26 -11.46 -1.98
C VAL A 207 14.33 -12.53 -2.24
N PRO A 208 14.40 -13.66 -1.50
CA PRO A 208 15.35 -14.72 -1.79
C PRO A 208 15.22 -15.31 -3.20
N VAL A 209 14.00 -15.51 -3.71
CA VAL A 209 13.78 -16.03 -5.08
C VAL A 209 14.30 -15.03 -6.12
N VAL A 210 14.04 -13.73 -5.96
CA VAL A 210 14.53 -12.71 -6.88
C VAL A 210 16.07 -12.73 -6.93
N TYR A 211 16.73 -12.72 -5.77
CA TYR A 211 18.20 -12.71 -5.75
C TYR A 211 18.81 -14.06 -6.17
N PHE A 212 18.18 -15.16 -5.86
CA PHE A 212 18.60 -16.47 -6.40
C PHE A 212 18.61 -16.47 -7.94
N LEU A 213 17.56 -15.92 -8.57
CA LEU A 213 17.47 -15.85 -10.03
C LEU A 213 18.43 -14.81 -10.64
N LEU A 214 18.69 -13.69 -9.93
CA LEU A 214 19.55 -12.62 -10.43
C LEU A 214 21.02 -12.79 -10.06
N ARG A 215 21.36 -13.72 -9.16
CA ARG A 215 22.75 -13.97 -8.72
C ARG A 215 23.74 -14.15 -9.86
N PRO A 216 23.44 -14.87 -10.96
CA PRO A 216 24.35 -15.03 -12.09
C PRO A 216 24.66 -13.71 -12.81
N LEU A 217 23.76 -12.72 -12.73
CA LEU A 217 23.88 -11.41 -13.39
C LEU A 217 24.51 -10.36 -12.47
N LEU A 218 24.19 -10.39 -11.17
CA LEU A 218 24.58 -9.36 -10.21
C LEU A 218 25.89 -9.68 -9.45
N GLY A 219 26.35 -10.92 -9.50
CA GLY A 219 27.44 -11.41 -8.67
C GLY A 219 27.05 -11.54 -7.18
N VAL A 220 28.05 -11.68 -6.31
CA VAL A 220 27.86 -11.77 -4.85
C VAL A 220 28.00 -10.35 -4.28
N ASN A 221 26.89 -9.68 -4.07
CA ASN A 221 26.86 -8.35 -3.48
C ASN A 221 25.95 -8.35 -2.24
N ASP A 222 26.31 -7.62 -1.21
CA ASP A 222 25.47 -7.41 -0.03
C ASP A 222 24.37 -6.41 -0.35
N VAL A 223 23.16 -6.92 -0.59
CA VAL A 223 21.96 -6.12 -0.87
C VAL A 223 21.38 -5.47 0.38
N SER A 224 21.83 -5.89 1.55
CA SER A 224 21.34 -5.41 2.85
C SER A 224 22.28 -4.43 3.54
N ALA A 225 23.39 -4.04 2.90
CA ALA A 225 24.42 -3.21 3.53
C ALA A 225 23.87 -1.95 4.23
N ALA A 226 23.02 -1.19 3.55
CA ALA A 226 22.44 0.03 4.10
C ALA A 226 21.50 -0.23 5.32
N ALA A 227 20.74 -1.31 5.28
CA ALA A 227 19.87 -1.68 6.38
C ALA A 227 20.70 -2.25 7.55
N ARG A 228 21.75 -3.00 7.25
CA ARG A 228 22.68 -3.55 8.24
C ARG A 228 23.39 -2.43 9.02
N GLU A 229 23.90 -1.42 8.33
CA GLU A 229 24.54 -0.28 8.97
C GLU A 229 23.63 0.41 10.00
N LEU A 230 22.33 0.53 9.71
CA LEU A 230 21.38 1.09 10.67
C LEU A 230 21.12 0.13 11.84
N THR A 231 20.99 -1.18 11.57
CA THR A 231 20.71 -2.18 12.60
C THR A 231 21.91 -2.46 13.50
N ASP A 232 23.13 -2.42 12.98
CA ASP A 232 24.36 -2.62 13.74
C ASP A 232 24.58 -1.52 14.80
N ARG A 233 23.92 -0.37 14.64
CA ARG A 233 23.93 0.73 15.63
C ARG A 233 22.92 0.51 16.76
N ALA A 234 22.03 -0.46 16.65
CA ALA A 234 21.01 -0.76 17.65
C ALA A 234 21.54 -1.71 18.72
N SER A 235 22.30 -1.18 19.69
CA SER A 235 22.94 -1.95 20.75
C SER A 235 22.19 -2.01 22.07
N ASP A 236 21.11 -1.24 22.21
CA ASP A 236 20.29 -1.14 23.43
C ASP A 236 18.78 -1.23 23.09
N PRO A 237 17.91 -1.53 24.08
CA PRO A 237 16.48 -1.72 23.83
C PRO A 237 15.79 -0.51 23.18
N LEU A 238 16.16 0.72 23.55
CA LEU A 238 15.57 1.93 22.95
C LEU A 238 15.95 2.03 21.49
N SER A 239 17.20 1.80 21.16
CA SER A 239 17.71 1.80 19.78
C SER A 239 17.00 0.76 18.90
N ILE A 240 16.76 -0.46 19.43
CA ILE A 240 16.01 -1.50 18.75
C ILE A 240 14.56 -1.03 18.46
N VAL A 241 13.90 -0.47 19.47
CA VAL A 241 12.54 0.08 19.29
C VAL A 241 12.53 1.18 18.23
N LEU A 242 13.53 2.07 18.23
CA LEU A 242 13.64 3.15 17.25
C LEU A 242 13.83 2.62 15.81
N VAL A 243 14.62 1.57 15.61
CA VAL A 243 14.75 0.92 14.29
C VAL A 243 13.38 0.44 13.79
N PHE A 244 12.61 -0.27 14.63
CA PHE A 244 11.28 -0.73 14.24
C PHE A 244 10.30 0.43 13.99
N LEU A 245 10.37 1.50 14.77
CA LEU A 245 9.54 2.70 14.55
C LEU A 245 9.91 3.43 13.26
N ILE A 246 11.20 3.55 12.95
CA ILE A 246 11.69 4.25 11.76
C ILE A 246 11.41 3.40 10.51
N VAL A 247 12.01 2.22 10.45
CA VAL A 247 12.03 1.37 9.25
C VAL A 247 10.76 0.54 9.16
N GLY A 248 10.32 -0.03 10.28
CA GLY A 248 9.21 -0.97 10.30
C GLY A 248 7.83 -0.31 10.13
N ILE A 249 7.63 0.91 10.65
CA ILE A 249 6.29 1.53 10.70
C ILE A 249 6.27 2.91 10.03
N GLY A 250 7.12 3.82 10.43
CA GLY A 250 7.06 5.23 10.03
C GLY A 250 7.26 5.42 8.53
N ALA A 251 8.33 4.87 7.98
CA ALA A 251 8.60 4.91 6.54
C ALA A 251 7.48 4.23 5.74
N PRO A 252 7.07 2.96 6.01
CA PRO A 252 5.98 2.32 5.31
C PRO A 252 4.69 3.12 5.26
N VAL A 253 4.27 3.70 6.39
CA VAL A 253 3.02 4.48 6.44
C VAL A 253 3.11 5.73 5.55
N ALA A 254 4.17 6.51 5.68
CA ALA A 254 4.36 7.73 4.88
C ALA A 254 4.48 7.42 3.39
N GLU A 255 5.22 6.38 3.03
CA GLU A 255 5.44 5.94 1.67
C GLU A 255 4.17 5.41 1.02
N GLU A 256 3.37 4.60 1.71
CA GLU A 256 2.11 4.11 1.15
C GLU A 256 1.10 5.23 0.92
N ILE A 257 1.03 6.23 1.80
CA ILE A 257 0.19 7.42 1.59
C ILE A 257 0.61 8.16 0.32
N TYR A 258 1.91 8.31 0.10
CA TYR A 258 2.43 8.98 -1.09
C TYR A 258 2.32 8.12 -2.36
N PHE A 259 2.93 6.92 -2.37
CA PHE A 259 3.05 6.12 -3.59
C PHE A 259 1.71 5.47 -4.00
N ARG A 260 0.95 4.87 -3.08
CA ARG A 260 -0.33 4.20 -3.38
C ARG A 260 -1.52 5.13 -3.23
N GLY A 261 -1.47 6.01 -2.22
CA GLY A 261 -2.51 7.01 -2.00
C GLY A 261 -2.51 8.11 -3.06
N MET A 262 -1.37 8.73 -3.34
CA MET A 262 -1.30 9.88 -4.24
C MET A 262 -0.80 9.49 -5.65
N ALA A 263 0.42 8.96 -5.79
CA ALA A 263 1.07 8.76 -7.08
C ALA A 263 0.31 7.78 -7.97
N GLN A 264 0.06 6.56 -7.49
CA GLN A 264 -0.64 5.52 -8.25
C GLN A 264 -2.02 5.99 -8.71
N ARG A 265 -2.75 6.72 -7.86
CA ARG A 265 -4.08 7.23 -8.20
C ARG A 265 -4.02 8.37 -9.23
N ILE A 266 -2.99 9.23 -9.16
CA ILE A 266 -2.76 10.25 -10.20
C ILE A 266 -2.42 9.58 -11.54
N PHE A 267 -1.52 8.60 -11.55
CA PHE A 267 -1.18 7.84 -12.75
C PHE A 267 -2.39 7.08 -13.32
N GLY A 268 -3.20 6.46 -12.43
CA GLY A 268 -4.39 5.72 -12.84
C GLY A 268 -5.44 6.53 -13.60
N ARG A 269 -5.48 7.85 -13.36
CA ARG A 269 -6.38 8.76 -14.09
C ARG A 269 -6.02 8.93 -15.55
N ARG A 270 -4.79 8.62 -15.95
CA ARG A 270 -4.26 8.84 -17.31
C ARG A 270 -3.83 7.56 -18.01
N LEU A 271 -3.27 6.62 -17.28
CA LEU A 271 -2.60 5.43 -17.82
C LEU A 271 -3.42 4.15 -17.69
N GLY A 272 -4.54 4.20 -16.94
CA GLY A 272 -5.27 2.99 -16.54
C GLY A 272 -4.59 2.24 -15.39
N PRO A 273 -5.25 1.21 -14.82
CA PRO A 273 -4.86 0.63 -13.53
C PRO A 273 -3.51 -0.10 -13.57
N TRP A 274 -3.26 -0.93 -14.57
CA TRP A 274 -2.02 -1.72 -14.64
C TRP A 274 -0.79 -0.85 -14.87
N ALA A 275 -0.84 0.05 -15.86
CA ALA A 275 0.27 0.97 -16.12
C ALA A 275 0.54 1.89 -14.92
N ALA A 276 -0.50 2.29 -14.18
CA ALA A 276 -0.34 3.07 -12.96
C ALA A 276 0.34 2.29 -11.84
N ILE A 277 0.00 1.00 -11.67
CA ILE A 277 0.65 0.12 -10.69
C ILE A 277 2.15 0.03 -11.01
N PHE A 278 2.51 -0.30 -12.26
CA PHE A 278 3.90 -0.42 -12.67
C PHE A 278 4.66 0.91 -12.57
N ALA A 279 4.07 2.02 -13.02
CA ALA A 279 4.70 3.34 -12.93
C ALA A 279 4.94 3.77 -11.48
N ALA A 280 3.96 3.55 -10.58
CA ALA A 280 4.13 3.86 -9.17
C ALA A 280 5.15 2.95 -8.48
N ALA A 281 5.19 1.66 -8.84
CA ALA A 281 6.17 0.71 -8.34
C ALA A 281 7.59 1.03 -8.82
N ALA A 282 7.76 1.38 -10.08
CA ALA A 282 9.05 1.81 -10.63
C ALA A 282 9.52 3.11 -9.98
N PHE A 283 8.63 4.07 -9.79
CA PHE A 283 8.94 5.31 -9.08
C PHE A 283 9.37 5.02 -7.63
N PHE A 284 8.60 4.21 -6.90
CA PHE A 284 8.94 3.77 -5.55
C PHE A 284 10.34 3.12 -5.49
N ALA A 285 10.60 2.12 -6.33
CA ALA A 285 11.88 1.43 -6.36
C ALA A 285 13.05 2.37 -6.71
N SER A 286 12.85 3.30 -7.67
CA SER A 286 13.88 4.26 -8.09
C SER A 286 14.25 5.25 -6.98
N THR A 287 13.31 5.62 -6.11
CA THR A 287 13.57 6.59 -5.03
C THR A 287 14.48 6.05 -3.93
N HIS A 288 14.70 4.75 -3.88
CA HIS A 288 15.64 4.15 -2.94
C HIS A 288 17.11 4.32 -3.35
N LEU A 289 17.38 4.66 -4.62
CA LEU A 289 18.75 4.87 -5.18
C LEU A 289 19.70 3.69 -4.93
N GLN A 290 19.15 2.48 -4.82
CA GLN A 290 19.89 1.24 -4.58
C GLN A 290 19.67 0.27 -5.75
N PRO A 291 20.56 0.28 -6.77
CA PRO A 291 20.38 -0.51 -7.98
C PRO A 291 20.23 -2.01 -7.73
N LEU A 292 20.93 -2.53 -6.72
CA LEU A 292 20.82 -3.95 -6.34
C LEU A 292 19.47 -4.31 -5.74
N GLN A 293 18.83 -3.39 -5.02
CA GLN A 293 17.51 -3.63 -4.42
C GLN A 293 16.37 -3.33 -5.40
N PHE A 294 16.63 -2.62 -6.48
CA PHE A 294 15.61 -2.18 -7.43
C PHE A 294 14.70 -3.32 -7.92
N PRO A 295 15.19 -4.51 -8.35
CA PRO A 295 14.32 -5.57 -8.84
C PRO A 295 13.34 -6.10 -7.78
N ALA A 296 13.81 -6.30 -6.55
CA ALA A 296 12.98 -6.77 -5.45
C ALA A 296 11.96 -5.70 -5.03
N LEU A 297 12.39 -4.43 -4.91
CA LEU A 297 11.53 -3.31 -4.58
C LEU A 297 10.48 -3.03 -5.67
N LEU A 298 10.83 -3.20 -6.95
CA LEU A 298 9.89 -3.08 -8.05
C LEU A 298 8.79 -4.13 -7.96
N LEU A 299 9.13 -5.40 -7.79
CA LEU A 299 8.16 -6.49 -7.68
C LEU A 299 7.31 -6.35 -6.42
N PHE A 300 7.91 -6.03 -5.29
CA PHE A 300 7.19 -5.73 -4.06
C PHE A 300 6.25 -4.53 -4.26
N GLY A 301 6.74 -3.47 -4.88
CA GLY A 301 5.96 -2.30 -5.24
C GLY A 301 4.73 -2.60 -6.10
N VAL A 302 4.85 -3.53 -7.06
CA VAL A 302 3.73 -4.02 -7.88
C VAL A 302 2.71 -4.77 -7.01
N ILE A 303 3.15 -5.63 -6.10
CA ILE A 303 2.25 -6.35 -5.17
C ILE A 303 1.46 -5.36 -4.31
N LEU A 304 2.13 -4.39 -3.68
CA LEU A 304 1.47 -3.35 -2.88
C LEU A 304 0.49 -2.53 -3.72
N GLY A 305 0.90 -2.15 -4.92
CA GLY A 305 0.06 -1.41 -5.87
C GLY A 305 -1.19 -2.20 -6.29
N PHE A 306 -1.05 -3.49 -6.54
CA PHE A 306 -2.17 -4.39 -6.83
C PHE A 306 -3.12 -4.52 -5.63
N MET A 307 -2.59 -4.69 -4.41
CA MET A 307 -3.39 -4.76 -3.18
C MET A 307 -4.20 -3.48 -2.97
N ALA A 308 -3.58 -2.32 -3.13
CA ALA A 308 -4.24 -1.02 -3.00
C ALA A 308 -5.33 -0.83 -4.07
N TRP A 309 -5.04 -1.19 -5.33
CA TRP A 309 -6.01 -1.12 -6.43
C TRP A 309 -7.18 -2.08 -6.22
N ARG A 310 -6.91 -3.37 -5.95
CA ARG A 310 -7.93 -4.41 -5.79
C ARG A 310 -8.88 -4.15 -4.62
N SER A 311 -8.36 -3.60 -3.54
CA SER A 311 -9.14 -3.29 -2.34
C SER A 311 -9.81 -1.91 -2.36
N GLY A 312 -9.37 -1.01 -3.24
CA GLY A 312 -9.78 0.40 -3.29
C GLY A 312 -9.28 1.24 -2.12
N ARG A 313 -8.41 0.69 -1.25
CA ARG A 313 -7.86 1.33 -0.05
C ARG A 313 -6.40 0.96 0.17
N ILE A 314 -5.65 1.80 0.88
CA ILE A 314 -4.21 1.57 1.12
C ILE A 314 -3.92 0.73 2.37
N GLY A 315 -4.92 0.43 3.21
CA GLY A 315 -4.73 -0.34 4.44
C GLY A 315 -3.99 -1.66 4.25
N PRO A 316 -4.39 -2.55 3.32
CA PRO A 316 -3.66 -3.80 3.07
C PRO A 316 -2.21 -3.58 2.65
N ALA A 317 -1.93 -2.57 1.82
CA ALA A 317 -0.58 -2.25 1.37
C ALA A 317 0.30 -1.72 2.52
N ILE A 318 -0.24 -0.85 3.38
CA ILE A 318 0.47 -0.38 4.58
C ILE A 318 0.91 -1.56 5.44
N TRP A 319 0.00 -2.48 5.78
CA TRP A 319 0.33 -3.61 6.63
C TRP A 319 1.25 -4.63 5.97
N ALA A 320 1.17 -4.78 4.64
CA ALA A 320 2.13 -5.61 3.91
C ALA A 320 3.53 -4.98 3.93
N HIS A 321 3.62 -3.68 3.76
CA HIS A 321 4.88 -2.96 3.83
C HIS A 321 5.47 -3.00 5.25
N VAL A 322 4.65 -2.81 6.28
CA VAL A 322 5.06 -2.99 7.69
C VAL A 322 5.59 -4.41 7.92
N GLY A 323 4.86 -5.44 7.50
CA GLY A 323 5.29 -6.83 7.66
C GLY A 323 6.61 -7.14 6.96
N PHE A 324 6.79 -6.63 5.74
CA PHE A 324 8.02 -6.76 4.97
C PHE A 324 9.22 -6.14 5.72
N ASN A 325 9.09 -4.89 6.13
CA ASN A 325 10.18 -4.14 6.76
C ASN A 325 10.48 -4.63 8.18
N VAL A 326 9.45 -5.01 8.96
CA VAL A 326 9.65 -5.54 10.31
C VAL A 326 10.42 -6.86 10.27
N VAL A 327 10.11 -7.75 9.32
CA VAL A 327 10.84 -9.02 9.18
C VAL A 327 12.26 -8.78 8.69
N ALA A 328 12.47 -7.84 7.75
CA ALA A 328 13.81 -7.47 7.31
C ALA A 328 14.66 -6.92 8.48
N ALA A 329 14.14 -5.96 9.24
CA ALA A 329 14.82 -5.39 10.39
C ALA A 329 15.10 -6.44 11.47
N ALA A 330 14.12 -7.29 11.77
CA ALA A 330 14.29 -8.38 12.74
C ALA A 330 15.33 -9.41 12.29
N GLY A 331 15.34 -9.76 11.00
CA GLY A 331 16.35 -10.66 10.41
C GLY A 331 17.77 -10.15 10.62
N LEU A 332 17.99 -8.85 10.40
CA LEU A 332 19.30 -8.21 10.60
C LEU A 332 19.67 -8.08 12.09
N LEU A 333 18.72 -7.60 12.92
CA LEU A 333 18.97 -7.40 14.36
C LEU A 333 19.25 -8.70 15.12
N PHE A 334 18.52 -9.75 14.77
CA PHE A 334 18.58 -11.03 15.47
C PHE A 334 19.26 -12.13 14.65
N GLN A 335 19.85 -11.78 13.51
CA GLN A 335 20.64 -12.68 12.65
C GLN A 335 19.90 -13.97 12.25
N PHE A 336 18.61 -13.87 11.93
CA PHE A 336 17.83 -14.99 11.42
C PHE A 336 17.30 -14.70 10.00
N GLY A 337 17.09 -15.77 9.23
CA GLY A 337 16.59 -15.67 7.86
C GLY A 337 17.70 -15.61 6.81
N PRO A 338 17.35 -15.65 5.52
CA PRO A 338 18.32 -15.48 4.45
C PRO A 338 18.80 -14.03 4.43
N THR A 339 20.09 -13.86 4.63
CA THR A 339 20.81 -12.56 4.53
C THR A 339 21.23 -12.30 3.10
#